data_26a47293a7a0fce0a439cb912ea0aa45
#
_entry.id   26a47293a7a0fce0a439cb912ea0aa45
#
_cell.length_a   1.000
_cell.length_b   1.000
_cell.length_c   1.000
_cell.angle_alpha   90.00
_cell.angle_beta   90.00
_cell.angle_gamma   90.00
#
_symmetry.space_group_name_H-M   'P 1'
#
loop_
_entity.id
_entity.type
_entity.pdbx_description
1 polymer ?
#
loop_
_entity_poly.entity_id
_entity_poly.type
_entity_poly.pdbx_seq_one_letter_code
_entity_poly.pdbx_strand_id
1 'polypeptide(L)'
;MSSTSEVGHAKNVANFEDLIAYCTAYGSTYNPPKPALQLASLNTLYTTAQTEISNVATAKNTFDTVTGDRQLAFEPLKSLATKIFNFLSVTDATDKTIADARTINNKLQGRRAGSTTENPPPEGGTTQNTTSVSRQSYDSLTENFSAFIDLVSSIPTYTPNETELTITSLTAFHTSLQTANTNVINAEVAYSNARISRDNVLYAKDTGLVDVASDVKKYVKAIFGATSSQYKQISGIKFTNRKE
;
A
#
# COMPACT_ATOMS: atom_id res chain seq x y z
N MET A 1 8.85 4.56 10.90
CA MET A 1 8.27 5.50 11.90
C MET A 1 6.77 5.35 11.81
N SER A 2 6.07 5.08 12.93
CA SER A 2 4.61 5.07 12.94
C SER A 2 4.09 6.47 12.60
N SER A 3 3.05 6.55 11.77
CA SER A 3 2.40 7.81 11.43
C SER A 3 1.90 8.48 12.71
N THR A 4 2.04 9.81 12.82
CA THR A 4 1.51 10.59 13.95
C THR A 4 -0.03 10.51 14.02
N SER A 5 -0.71 10.19 12.91
CA SER A 5 -2.15 9.95 12.88
C SER A 5 -2.52 8.66 13.60
N GLU A 6 -1.77 7.56 13.41
CA GLU A 6 -2.02 6.29 14.12
C GLU A 6 -1.89 6.42 15.64
N VAL A 7 -0.91 7.18 16.12
CA VAL A 7 -0.78 7.51 17.56
C VAL A 7 -2.02 8.22 18.08
N GLY A 8 -2.65 9.06 17.27
CA GLY A 8 -3.89 9.75 17.65
C GLY A 8 -5.10 8.82 17.73
N HIS A 9 -5.23 7.83 16.85
CA HIS A 9 -6.29 6.81 16.89
C HIS A 9 -6.13 5.92 18.15
N ALA A 10 -4.93 5.40 18.40
CA ALA A 10 -4.64 4.61 19.58
C ALA A 10 -4.91 5.40 20.89
N LYS A 11 -4.63 6.71 20.90
CA LYS A 11 -4.91 7.57 22.06
C LYS A 11 -6.41 7.71 22.34
N ASN A 12 -7.27 7.78 21.31
CA ASN A 12 -8.72 7.78 21.50
C ASN A 12 -9.19 6.46 22.13
N VAL A 13 -8.64 5.32 21.72
CA VAL A 13 -8.99 4.00 22.27
C VAL A 13 -8.55 3.89 23.73
N ALA A 14 -7.33 4.29 24.07
CA ALA A 14 -6.85 4.32 25.45
C ALA A 14 -7.71 5.25 26.35
N ASN A 15 -8.05 6.44 25.85
CA ASN A 15 -8.90 7.37 26.58
C ASN A 15 -10.34 6.84 26.75
N PHE A 16 -10.79 5.95 25.85
CA PHE A 16 -12.10 5.32 25.98
C PHE A 16 -12.08 4.21 27.06
N GLU A 17 -10.98 3.50 27.19
CA GLU A 17 -10.75 2.56 28.29
C GLU A 17 -10.80 3.27 29.65
N ASP A 18 -10.08 4.38 29.79
CA ASP A 18 -10.12 5.22 30.99
C ASP A 18 -11.57 5.64 31.32
N LEU A 19 -12.32 6.09 30.32
CA LEU A 19 -13.72 6.50 30.47
C LEU A 19 -14.60 5.34 30.98
N ILE A 20 -14.44 4.13 30.41
CA ILE A 20 -15.16 2.92 30.85
C ILE A 20 -14.81 2.57 32.30
N ALA A 21 -13.55 2.66 32.68
CA ALA A 21 -13.10 2.38 34.06
C ALA A 21 -13.79 3.29 35.06
N TYR A 22 -13.89 4.60 34.81
CA TYR A 22 -14.65 5.52 35.68
C TYR A 22 -16.13 5.18 35.70
N CYS A 23 -16.76 4.93 34.54
CA CYS A 23 -18.17 4.54 34.51
C CYS A 23 -18.45 3.27 35.33
N THR A 24 -17.54 2.31 35.28
CA THR A 24 -17.62 1.07 36.11
C THR A 24 -17.50 1.38 37.60
N ALA A 25 -16.61 2.28 37.99
CA ALA A 25 -16.42 2.69 39.35
C ALA A 25 -17.65 3.45 39.96
N TYR A 26 -18.49 4.06 39.11
CA TYR A 26 -19.74 4.71 39.55
C TYR A 26 -20.83 3.71 39.95
N GLY A 27 -20.63 2.41 39.71
CA GLY A 27 -21.50 1.32 40.13
C GLY A 27 -22.95 1.45 39.61
N SER A 28 -23.93 1.13 40.43
CA SER A 28 -25.36 1.15 40.05
C SER A 28 -25.90 2.53 39.69
N THR A 29 -25.20 3.61 40.05
CA THR A 29 -25.62 4.98 39.71
C THR A 29 -25.39 5.25 38.18
N TYR A 30 -24.45 4.57 37.56
CA TYR A 30 -24.28 4.60 36.10
C TYR A 30 -25.21 3.56 35.46
N ASN A 31 -26.42 3.97 35.12
CA ASN A 31 -27.45 3.11 34.52
C ASN A 31 -28.16 3.80 33.36
N PRO A 32 -27.46 4.01 32.19
CA PRO A 32 -28.03 4.70 31.06
C PRO A 32 -29.15 3.87 30.42
N PRO A 33 -30.29 4.54 30.05
CA PRO A 33 -31.39 3.87 29.34
C PRO A 33 -31.06 3.57 27.87
N LYS A 34 -30.11 4.31 27.26
CA LYS A 34 -29.65 4.08 25.88
C LYS A 34 -28.73 2.86 25.86
N PRO A 35 -29.08 1.77 25.14
CA PRO A 35 -28.28 0.52 25.15
C PRO A 35 -26.82 0.73 24.76
N ALA A 36 -26.55 1.62 23.77
CA ALA A 36 -25.18 1.91 23.32
C ALA A 36 -24.27 2.52 24.40
N LEU A 37 -24.82 3.08 25.48
CA LEU A 37 -24.07 3.67 26.57
C LEU A 37 -23.90 2.69 27.77
N GLN A 38 -24.52 1.51 27.75
CA GLN A 38 -24.37 0.51 28.80
C GLN A 38 -22.94 -0.08 28.78
N LEU A 39 -22.42 -0.41 29.96
CA LEU A 39 -21.04 -0.91 30.14
C LEU A 39 -20.71 -2.08 29.21
N ALA A 40 -21.63 -3.03 29.02
CA ALA A 40 -21.41 -4.16 28.10
C ALA A 40 -21.17 -3.69 26.65
N SER A 41 -21.97 -2.73 26.17
CA SER A 41 -21.83 -2.17 24.81
C SER A 41 -20.56 -1.32 24.67
N LEU A 42 -20.20 -0.55 25.71
CA LEU A 42 -18.94 0.20 25.72
C LEU A 42 -17.73 -0.71 25.66
N ASN A 43 -17.70 -1.81 26.41
CA ASN A 43 -16.63 -2.80 26.39
C ASN A 43 -16.54 -3.48 25.00
N THR A 44 -17.68 -3.82 24.39
CA THR A 44 -17.70 -4.37 23.02
C THR A 44 -17.10 -3.39 22.02
N LEU A 45 -17.50 -2.10 22.09
CA LEU A 45 -16.98 -1.06 21.20
C LEU A 45 -15.47 -0.85 21.41
N TYR A 46 -15.00 -0.87 22.65
CA TYR A 46 -13.58 -0.80 22.99
C TYR A 46 -12.78 -1.95 22.37
N THR A 47 -13.23 -3.18 22.56
CA THR A 47 -12.56 -4.38 21.99
C THR A 47 -12.54 -4.32 20.46
N THR A 48 -13.65 -3.91 19.85
CA THR A 48 -13.72 -3.72 18.38
C THR A 48 -12.73 -2.65 17.94
N ALA A 49 -12.66 -1.52 18.63
CA ALA A 49 -11.73 -0.44 18.30
C ALA A 49 -10.25 -0.88 18.41
N GLN A 50 -9.90 -1.63 19.45
CA GLN A 50 -8.55 -2.23 19.59
C GLN A 50 -8.23 -3.17 18.43
N THR A 51 -9.19 -4.01 18.03
CA THR A 51 -9.03 -4.95 16.92
C THR A 51 -8.78 -4.19 15.62
N GLU A 52 -9.54 -3.13 15.35
CA GLU A 52 -9.36 -2.35 14.12
C GLU A 52 -8.01 -1.60 14.08
N ILE A 53 -7.52 -1.08 15.21
CA ILE A 53 -6.15 -0.54 15.28
C ILE A 53 -5.11 -1.61 14.95
N SER A 54 -5.28 -2.81 15.49
CA SER A 54 -4.38 -3.94 15.22
C SER A 54 -4.44 -4.39 13.75
N ASN A 55 -5.63 -4.43 13.15
CA ASN A 55 -5.84 -4.77 11.75
C ASN A 55 -5.11 -3.81 10.81
N VAL A 56 -5.17 -2.50 11.09
CA VAL A 56 -4.43 -1.49 10.33
C VAL A 56 -2.91 -1.71 10.41
N ALA A 57 -2.40 -1.98 11.62
CA ALA A 57 -0.97 -2.25 11.81
C ALA A 57 -0.52 -3.50 11.06
N THR A 58 -1.31 -4.59 11.12
CA THR A 58 -1.03 -5.84 10.41
C THR A 58 -1.07 -5.64 8.90
N ALA A 59 -2.09 -4.98 8.37
CA ALA A 59 -2.22 -4.71 6.94
C ALA A 59 -1.09 -3.82 6.43
N LYS A 60 -0.67 -2.81 7.21
CA LYS A 60 0.49 -1.98 6.88
C LYS A 60 1.79 -2.80 6.81
N ASN A 61 2.04 -3.64 7.81
CA ASN A 61 3.23 -4.49 7.81
C ASN A 61 3.26 -5.43 6.60
N THR A 62 2.11 -6.01 6.24
CA THR A 62 1.99 -6.84 5.02
C THR A 62 2.31 -6.03 3.77
N PHE A 63 1.76 -4.82 3.63
CA PHE A 63 2.03 -3.93 2.50
C PHE A 63 3.53 -3.56 2.40
N ASP A 64 4.16 -3.22 3.53
CA ASP A 64 5.59 -2.89 3.57
C ASP A 64 6.45 -4.13 3.15
N THR A 65 6.10 -5.32 3.64
CA THR A 65 6.79 -6.58 3.31
C THR A 65 6.71 -6.89 1.83
N VAL A 66 5.50 -6.96 1.25
CA VAL A 66 5.36 -7.31 -0.18
C VAL A 66 5.92 -6.23 -1.11
N THR A 67 6.00 -4.97 -0.64
CA THR A 67 6.69 -3.90 -1.38
C THR A 67 8.20 -4.16 -1.44
N GLY A 68 8.81 -4.59 -0.34
CA GLY A 68 10.20 -5.03 -0.29
C GLY A 68 10.45 -6.27 -1.16
N ASP A 69 9.57 -7.28 -1.06
CA ASP A 69 9.66 -8.51 -1.86
C ASP A 69 9.60 -8.21 -3.36
N ARG A 70 8.74 -7.26 -3.80
CA ARG A 70 8.71 -6.81 -5.19
C ARG A 70 10.04 -6.18 -5.60
N GLN A 71 10.65 -5.34 -4.78
CA GLN A 71 11.95 -4.75 -5.09
C GLN A 71 13.01 -5.83 -5.31
N LEU A 72 13.07 -6.82 -4.41
CA LEU A 72 13.99 -7.95 -4.52
C LEU A 72 13.70 -8.82 -5.76
N ALA A 73 12.44 -9.09 -6.08
CA ALA A 73 12.06 -9.86 -7.25
C ALA A 73 12.51 -9.21 -8.56
N PHE A 74 12.49 -7.87 -8.64
CA PHE A 74 12.91 -7.13 -9.84
C PHE A 74 14.42 -6.86 -9.92
N GLU A 75 15.18 -7.06 -8.84
CA GLU A 75 16.63 -6.80 -8.80
C GLU A 75 17.41 -7.54 -9.91
N PRO A 76 17.16 -8.84 -10.20
CA PRO A 76 17.90 -9.56 -11.23
C PRO A 76 17.55 -9.16 -12.68
N LEU A 77 16.40 -8.48 -12.90
CA LEU A 77 15.82 -8.28 -14.23
C LEU A 77 16.81 -7.62 -15.22
N LYS A 78 17.51 -6.57 -14.81
CA LYS A 78 18.42 -5.83 -15.70
C LYS A 78 19.63 -6.67 -16.10
N SER A 79 20.18 -7.42 -15.18
CA SER A 79 21.29 -8.34 -15.44
C SER A 79 20.85 -9.45 -16.36
N LEU A 80 19.70 -10.07 -16.11
CA LEU A 80 19.12 -11.12 -16.94
C LEU A 80 18.83 -10.63 -18.37
N ALA A 81 18.24 -9.44 -18.51
CA ALA A 81 18.00 -8.85 -19.83
C ALA A 81 19.30 -8.65 -20.62
N THR A 82 20.38 -8.25 -19.95
CA THR A 82 21.70 -8.13 -20.60
C THR A 82 22.25 -9.51 -21.05
N LYS A 83 22.09 -10.54 -20.23
CA LYS A 83 22.51 -11.92 -20.57
C LYS A 83 21.73 -12.43 -21.79
N ILE A 84 20.40 -12.25 -21.82
CA ILE A 84 19.54 -12.63 -22.94
C ILE A 84 20.02 -11.93 -24.22
N PHE A 85 20.25 -10.61 -24.17
CA PHE A 85 20.72 -9.84 -25.31
C PHE A 85 22.10 -10.33 -25.82
N ASN A 86 23.05 -10.58 -24.91
CA ASN A 86 24.38 -11.04 -25.27
C ASN A 86 24.34 -12.45 -25.89
N PHE A 87 23.53 -13.37 -25.31
CA PHE A 87 23.34 -14.70 -25.88
C PHE A 87 22.75 -14.62 -27.29
N LEU A 88 21.68 -13.81 -27.48
CA LEU A 88 21.09 -13.63 -28.81
C LEU A 88 22.09 -13.08 -29.85
N SER A 89 22.98 -12.19 -29.42
CA SER A 89 23.97 -11.56 -30.30
C SER A 89 25.03 -12.50 -30.87
N VAL A 90 25.16 -13.73 -30.30
CA VAL A 90 26.08 -14.78 -30.78
C VAL A 90 25.35 -15.91 -31.51
N THR A 91 24.03 -15.77 -31.72
CA THR A 91 23.23 -16.70 -32.55
C THR A 91 23.18 -16.21 -33.98
N ASP A 92 22.67 -17.05 -34.91
CA ASP A 92 22.44 -16.70 -36.33
C ASP A 92 21.18 -15.80 -36.53
N ALA A 93 20.85 -14.98 -35.53
CA ALA A 93 19.75 -14.01 -35.64
C ALA A 93 20.09 -12.88 -36.60
N THR A 94 19.09 -12.36 -37.34
CA THR A 94 19.32 -11.26 -38.28
C THR A 94 19.71 -9.96 -37.56
N ASP A 95 20.48 -9.08 -38.22
CA ASP A 95 20.87 -7.76 -37.69
C ASP A 95 19.65 -6.95 -37.21
N LYS A 96 18.54 -7.06 -37.95
CA LYS A 96 17.27 -6.41 -37.54
C LYS A 96 16.76 -6.94 -36.18
N THR A 97 16.76 -8.25 -36.03
CA THR A 97 16.33 -8.90 -34.77
C THR A 97 17.21 -8.47 -33.57
N ILE A 98 18.53 -8.41 -33.80
CA ILE A 98 19.50 -7.94 -32.81
C ILE A 98 19.25 -6.47 -32.45
N ALA A 99 18.92 -5.61 -33.44
CA ALA A 99 18.59 -4.22 -33.19
C ALA A 99 17.27 -4.05 -32.39
N ASP A 100 16.25 -4.86 -32.72
CA ASP A 100 14.98 -4.89 -31.95
C ASP A 100 15.22 -5.34 -30.52
N ALA A 101 15.99 -6.41 -30.28
CA ALA A 101 16.39 -6.90 -28.96
C ALA A 101 17.16 -5.82 -28.17
N ARG A 102 18.08 -5.11 -28.81
CA ARG A 102 18.82 -4.01 -28.20
C ARG A 102 17.88 -2.89 -27.73
N THR A 103 16.86 -2.59 -28.52
CA THR A 103 15.86 -1.58 -28.17
C THR A 103 15.08 -1.98 -26.94
N ILE A 104 14.66 -3.24 -26.82
CA ILE A 104 13.96 -3.76 -25.64
C ILE A 104 14.89 -3.76 -24.41
N ASN A 105 16.12 -4.25 -24.55
CA ASN A 105 17.10 -4.24 -23.48
C ASN A 105 17.36 -2.80 -22.96
N ASN A 106 17.52 -1.82 -23.87
CA ASN A 106 17.68 -0.42 -23.49
C ASN A 106 16.48 0.11 -22.67
N LYS A 107 15.25 -0.27 -23.01
CA LYS A 107 14.06 0.09 -22.24
C LYS A 107 14.10 -0.52 -20.83
N LEU A 108 14.50 -1.79 -20.70
CA LEU A 108 14.65 -2.46 -19.39
C LEU A 108 15.78 -1.84 -18.56
N GLN A 109 16.88 -1.42 -19.20
CA GLN A 109 17.99 -0.73 -18.52
C GLN A 109 17.65 0.72 -18.11
N GLY A 110 16.55 1.28 -18.60
CA GLY A 110 16.21 2.68 -18.40
C GLY A 110 17.02 3.67 -19.23
N ARG A 111 17.67 3.17 -20.30
CA ARG A 111 18.42 4.03 -21.20
C ARG A 111 17.43 4.81 -22.09
N ARG A 112 17.67 6.12 -22.26
CA ARG A 112 16.94 6.92 -23.24
C ARG A 112 17.31 6.42 -24.64
N ALA A 113 16.33 6.37 -25.55
CA ALA A 113 16.64 6.29 -26.98
C ALA A 113 17.58 7.46 -27.29
N GLY A 114 18.78 7.16 -27.80
CA GLY A 114 19.73 8.20 -28.15
C GLY A 114 19.01 9.14 -29.14
N SER A 115 19.10 10.44 -28.91
CA SER A 115 18.79 11.42 -29.96
C SER A 115 19.69 11.06 -31.15
N THR A 116 19.10 10.61 -32.24
CA THR A 116 19.80 10.55 -33.52
C THR A 116 20.05 12.00 -33.91
N THR A 117 21.18 12.56 -33.45
CA THR A 117 21.75 13.77 -33.99
C THR A 117 22.42 13.42 -35.33
N GLU A 118 21.60 13.13 -36.33
CA GLU A 118 21.99 13.31 -37.72
C GLU A 118 21.08 14.39 -38.29
N ASN A 119 21.67 15.54 -38.49
CA ASN A 119 21.24 16.82 -39.00
C ASN A 119 20.73 17.84 -37.98
N PRO A 120 21.37 19.03 -37.93
CA PRO A 120 20.76 20.18 -37.28
C PRO A 120 19.44 20.50 -37.98
N PRO A 121 18.37 20.82 -37.24
CA PRO A 121 17.07 21.16 -37.83
C PRO A 121 17.25 22.40 -38.74
N PRO A 122 16.55 22.49 -39.88
CA PRO A 122 16.50 23.72 -40.65
C PRO A 122 15.93 24.84 -39.78
N GLU A 123 16.52 26.04 -39.87
CA GLU A 123 16.07 27.21 -39.13
C GLU A 123 14.55 27.41 -39.29
N GLY A 124 13.82 27.36 -38.18
CA GLY A 124 12.36 27.59 -38.10
C GLY A 124 11.51 26.42 -37.67
N GLY A 125 12.07 25.25 -37.34
CA GLY A 125 11.31 24.08 -36.84
C GLY A 125 11.00 24.18 -35.36
N THR A 126 9.70 24.13 -35.00
CA THR A 126 9.24 23.94 -33.59
C THR A 126 9.78 22.63 -33.07
N THR A 127 10.60 22.70 -32.00
CA THR A 127 11.03 21.54 -31.24
C THR A 127 9.79 20.83 -30.68
N GLN A 128 9.48 19.62 -31.18
CA GLN A 128 8.48 18.76 -30.55
C GLN A 128 9.02 18.37 -29.18
N ASN A 129 8.40 18.89 -28.13
CA ASN A 129 8.61 18.42 -26.77
C ASN A 129 8.14 16.97 -26.69
N THR A 130 9.05 16.02 -26.85
CA THR A 130 8.79 14.62 -26.55
C THR A 130 8.66 14.48 -25.05
N THR A 131 7.42 14.34 -24.55
CA THR A 131 7.14 14.07 -23.16
C THR A 131 7.84 12.75 -22.77
N SER A 132 8.87 12.85 -21.93
CA SER A 132 9.59 11.69 -21.43
C SER A 132 8.69 10.93 -20.47
N VAL A 133 8.00 9.89 -20.94
CA VAL A 133 7.28 8.96 -20.09
C VAL A 133 8.30 8.03 -19.42
N SER A 134 8.34 8.01 -18.09
CA SER A 134 9.17 7.08 -17.35
C SER A 134 8.72 5.64 -17.65
N ARG A 135 9.57 4.87 -18.33
CA ARG A 135 9.33 3.45 -18.64
C ARG A 135 9.92 2.51 -17.61
N GLN A 136 10.15 3.01 -16.39
CA GLN A 136 10.77 2.27 -15.30
C GLN A 136 9.77 1.92 -14.17
N SER A 137 8.44 2.08 -14.43
CA SER A 137 7.45 1.48 -13.52
C SER A 137 7.54 -0.04 -13.58
N TYR A 138 7.18 -0.69 -12.49
CA TYR A 138 7.19 -2.16 -12.41
C TYR A 138 6.33 -2.80 -13.51
N ASP A 139 5.19 -2.20 -13.85
CA ASP A 139 4.32 -2.67 -14.93
C ASP A 139 5.00 -2.54 -16.30
N SER A 140 5.62 -1.38 -16.57
CA SER A 140 6.37 -1.17 -17.84
C SER A 140 7.58 -2.11 -17.95
N LEU A 141 8.25 -2.41 -16.84
CA LEU A 141 9.35 -3.37 -16.82
C LEU A 141 8.86 -4.79 -17.11
N THR A 142 7.73 -5.20 -16.50
CA THR A 142 7.11 -6.51 -16.76
C THR A 142 6.66 -6.64 -18.21
N GLU A 143 6.01 -5.61 -18.78
CA GLU A 143 5.58 -5.59 -20.17
C GLU A 143 6.76 -5.66 -21.15
N ASN A 144 7.81 -4.86 -20.93
CA ASN A 144 9.01 -4.90 -21.79
C ASN A 144 9.72 -6.25 -21.68
N PHE A 145 9.71 -6.90 -20.50
CA PHE A 145 10.31 -8.22 -20.34
C PHE A 145 9.49 -9.30 -21.06
N SER A 146 8.15 -9.24 -21.01
CA SER A 146 7.28 -10.08 -21.84
C SER A 146 7.61 -9.95 -23.33
N ALA A 147 7.68 -8.72 -23.84
CA ALA A 147 8.04 -8.47 -25.23
C ALA A 147 9.44 -9.03 -25.59
N PHE A 148 10.37 -9.06 -24.63
CA PHE A 148 11.68 -9.68 -24.85
C PHE A 148 11.60 -11.21 -24.95
N ILE A 149 10.81 -11.85 -24.10
CA ILE A 149 10.56 -13.30 -24.15
C ILE A 149 9.88 -13.67 -25.48
N ASP A 150 8.87 -12.91 -25.91
CA ASP A 150 8.17 -13.14 -27.17
C ASP A 150 9.15 -13.06 -28.38
N LEU A 151 10.03 -12.05 -28.37
CA LEU A 151 11.05 -11.89 -29.40
C LEU A 151 11.96 -13.12 -29.46
N VAL A 152 12.58 -13.51 -28.33
CA VAL A 152 13.56 -14.64 -28.34
C VAL A 152 12.86 -15.99 -28.58
N SER A 153 11.59 -16.14 -28.17
CA SER A 153 10.80 -17.35 -28.45
C SER A 153 10.51 -17.55 -29.94
N SER A 154 10.48 -16.45 -30.71
CA SER A 154 10.26 -16.50 -32.17
C SER A 154 11.50 -16.91 -32.98
N ILE A 155 12.66 -17.03 -32.31
CA ILE A 155 13.95 -17.26 -33.00
C ILE A 155 14.35 -18.73 -32.83
N PRO A 156 14.32 -19.56 -33.90
CA PRO A 156 14.64 -20.99 -33.82
C PRO A 156 16.05 -21.30 -33.33
N THR A 157 16.99 -20.39 -33.54
CA THR A 157 18.39 -20.51 -33.14
C THR A 157 18.65 -20.07 -31.69
N TYR A 158 17.64 -19.58 -30.96
CA TYR A 158 17.74 -19.25 -29.55
C TYR A 158 17.57 -20.52 -28.70
N THR A 159 18.65 -21.27 -28.55
CA THR A 159 18.68 -22.56 -27.82
C THR A 159 19.77 -22.56 -26.74
N PRO A 160 19.58 -21.77 -25.65
CA PRO A 160 20.58 -21.68 -24.59
C PRO A 160 20.70 -23.00 -23.80
N ASN A 161 21.93 -23.36 -23.45
CA ASN A 161 22.23 -24.47 -22.52
C ASN A 161 22.10 -24.01 -21.05
N GLU A 162 22.22 -22.72 -20.79
CA GLU A 162 22.10 -22.10 -19.49
C GLU A 162 20.63 -22.09 -19.05
N THR A 163 20.32 -22.82 -17.98
CA THR A 163 18.93 -22.99 -17.50
C THR A 163 18.22 -21.66 -17.29
N GLU A 164 18.91 -20.64 -16.78
CA GLU A 164 18.33 -19.31 -16.50
C GLU A 164 17.89 -18.56 -17.78
N LEU A 165 18.47 -18.90 -18.95
CA LEU A 165 18.16 -18.26 -20.23
C LEU A 165 17.10 -19.01 -21.03
N THR A 166 16.69 -20.22 -20.63
CA THR A 166 15.66 -20.98 -21.33
C THR A 166 14.32 -20.25 -21.31
N ILE A 167 13.54 -20.37 -22.38
CA ILE A 167 12.20 -19.76 -22.47
C ILE A 167 11.30 -20.11 -21.29
N THR A 168 11.37 -21.38 -20.84
CA THR A 168 10.62 -21.85 -19.66
C THR A 168 11.01 -21.07 -18.40
N SER A 169 12.31 -20.88 -18.13
CA SER A 169 12.79 -20.14 -16.97
C SER A 169 12.46 -18.65 -17.06
N LEU A 170 12.60 -18.06 -18.25
CA LEU A 170 12.24 -16.66 -18.48
C LEU A 170 10.75 -16.41 -18.27
N THR A 171 9.89 -17.30 -18.76
CA THR A 171 8.43 -17.23 -18.56
C THR A 171 8.06 -17.40 -17.07
N ALA A 172 8.70 -18.34 -16.38
CA ALA A 172 8.51 -18.52 -14.93
C ALA A 172 8.93 -17.26 -14.15
N PHE A 173 10.05 -16.65 -14.50
CA PHE A 173 10.51 -15.41 -13.89
C PHE A 173 9.55 -14.25 -14.18
N HIS A 174 9.08 -14.09 -15.42
CA HIS A 174 8.06 -13.11 -15.78
C HIS A 174 6.79 -13.26 -14.93
N THR A 175 6.29 -14.51 -14.76
CA THR A 175 5.13 -14.80 -13.91
C THR A 175 5.38 -14.40 -12.45
N SER A 176 6.61 -14.59 -11.94
CA SER A 176 6.95 -14.16 -10.58
C SER A 176 6.92 -12.63 -10.42
N LEU A 177 7.36 -11.88 -11.44
CA LEU A 177 7.27 -10.41 -11.44
C LEU A 177 5.82 -9.91 -11.45
N GLN A 178 4.97 -10.54 -12.27
CA GLN A 178 3.53 -10.24 -12.29
C GLN A 178 2.87 -10.51 -10.94
N THR A 179 3.20 -11.66 -10.33
CA THR A 179 2.71 -12.03 -9.00
C THR A 179 3.15 -11.01 -7.95
N ALA A 180 4.41 -10.58 -7.97
CA ALA A 180 4.92 -9.57 -7.04
C ALA A 180 4.17 -8.22 -7.19
N ASN A 181 3.87 -7.78 -8.41
CA ASN A 181 3.04 -6.59 -8.65
C ASN A 181 1.62 -6.75 -8.08
N THR A 182 0.97 -7.89 -8.37
CA THR A 182 -0.38 -8.18 -7.89
C THR A 182 -0.44 -8.21 -6.36
N ASN A 183 0.56 -8.80 -5.70
CA ASN A 183 0.63 -8.87 -4.25
C ASN A 183 0.67 -7.48 -3.61
N VAL A 184 1.43 -6.54 -4.19
CA VAL A 184 1.49 -5.16 -3.69
C VAL A 184 0.14 -4.45 -3.85
N ILE A 185 -0.51 -4.59 -5.01
CA ILE A 185 -1.84 -4.01 -5.24
C ILE A 185 -2.86 -4.54 -4.23
N ASN A 186 -2.88 -5.86 -4.03
CA ASN A 186 -3.82 -6.49 -3.09
C ASN A 186 -3.56 -6.05 -1.64
N ALA A 187 -2.30 -5.93 -1.24
CA ALA A 187 -1.94 -5.49 0.10
C ALA A 187 -2.26 -3.99 0.32
N GLU A 188 -2.08 -3.14 -0.69
CA GLU A 188 -2.48 -1.73 -0.63
C GLU A 188 -3.99 -1.58 -0.44
N VAL A 189 -4.79 -2.34 -1.20
CA VAL A 189 -6.25 -2.36 -1.06
C VAL A 189 -6.66 -2.86 0.33
N ALA A 190 -6.02 -3.92 0.84
CA ALA A 190 -6.29 -4.43 2.18
C ALA A 190 -5.96 -3.39 3.27
N TYR A 191 -4.82 -2.70 3.14
CA TYR A 191 -4.43 -1.63 4.06
C TYR A 191 -5.41 -0.45 4.01
N SER A 192 -5.81 -0.02 2.82
CA SER A 192 -6.82 1.04 2.65
C SER A 192 -8.16 0.67 3.29
N ASN A 193 -8.64 -0.57 3.07
CA ASN A 193 -9.89 -1.04 3.65
C ASN A 193 -9.83 -1.14 5.19
N ALA A 194 -8.70 -1.57 5.74
CA ALA A 194 -8.50 -1.60 7.19
C ALA A 194 -8.58 -0.19 7.80
N ARG A 195 -8.03 0.83 7.14
CA ARG A 195 -8.14 2.25 7.58
C ARG A 195 -9.59 2.73 7.55
N ILE A 196 -10.34 2.40 6.50
CA ILE A 196 -11.77 2.74 6.38
C ILE A 196 -12.57 2.07 7.51
N SER A 197 -12.31 0.78 7.81
CA SER A 197 -12.98 0.05 8.88
C SER A 197 -12.69 0.68 10.25
N ARG A 198 -11.41 0.96 10.55
CA ARG A 198 -11.01 1.69 11.76
C ARG A 198 -11.75 3.02 11.90
N ASP A 199 -11.80 3.81 10.84
CA ASP A 199 -12.43 5.14 10.87
C ASP A 199 -13.94 5.04 11.08
N ASN A 200 -14.59 4.02 10.54
CA ASN A 200 -15.99 3.76 10.81
C ASN A 200 -16.24 3.42 12.28
N VAL A 201 -15.40 2.58 12.89
CA VAL A 201 -15.54 2.21 14.32
C VAL A 201 -15.23 3.40 15.23
N LEU A 202 -14.23 4.21 14.91
CA LEU A 202 -13.83 5.33 15.77
C LEU A 202 -14.67 6.60 15.58
N TYR A 203 -15.11 6.89 14.34
CA TYR A 203 -15.59 8.22 13.96
C TYR A 203 -16.94 8.24 13.23
N ALA A 204 -17.63 7.10 13.09
CA ALA A 204 -18.96 7.10 12.50
C ALA A 204 -19.89 8.00 13.34
N LYS A 205 -20.71 8.80 12.67
CA LYS A 205 -21.66 9.69 13.32
C LYS A 205 -22.60 8.88 14.21
N ASP A 206 -22.81 9.35 15.41
CA ASP A 206 -23.73 8.84 16.45
C ASP A 206 -23.37 7.43 17.01
N THR A 207 -22.54 6.65 16.31
CA THR A 207 -22.20 5.25 16.69
C THR A 207 -20.71 5.03 16.92
N GLY A 208 -19.86 5.89 16.40
CA GLY A 208 -18.40 5.80 16.57
C GLY A 208 -17.97 6.10 18.01
N LEU A 209 -16.82 5.53 18.37
CA LEU A 209 -16.23 5.63 19.70
C LEU A 209 -16.19 7.07 20.23
N VAL A 210 -15.82 8.05 19.39
CA VAL A 210 -15.69 9.46 19.79
C VAL A 210 -17.06 10.08 20.14
N ASP A 211 -18.08 9.79 19.36
CA ASP A 211 -19.44 10.30 19.61
C ASP A 211 -20.07 9.60 20.80
N VAL A 212 -19.90 8.29 20.92
CA VAL A 212 -20.35 7.52 22.09
C VAL A 212 -19.68 8.04 23.38
N ALA A 213 -18.38 8.31 23.34
CA ALA A 213 -17.67 8.90 24.49
C ALA A 213 -18.23 10.27 24.89
N SER A 214 -18.58 11.09 23.92
CA SER A 214 -19.24 12.39 24.16
C SER A 214 -20.61 12.21 24.82
N ASP A 215 -21.40 11.24 24.37
CA ASP A 215 -22.73 10.95 24.93
C ASP A 215 -22.62 10.38 26.37
N VAL A 216 -21.64 9.51 26.64
CA VAL A 216 -21.32 9.02 27.98
C VAL A 216 -21.05 10.21 28.92
N LYS A 217 -20.21 11.16 28.52
CA LYS A 217 -19.90 12.36 29.33
C LYS A 217 -21.14 13.21 29.59
N LYS A 218 -21.99 13.40 28.58
CA LYS A 218 -23.27 14.12 28.74
C LYS A 218 -24.18 13.40 29.74
N TYR A 219 -24.28 12.09 29.67
CA TYR A 219 -25.06 11.28 30.59
C TYR A 219 -24.53 11.42 32.02
N VAL A 220 -23.23 11.25 32.25
CA VAL A 220 -22.62 11.43 33.59
C VAL A 220 -22.85 12.84 34.13
N LYS A 221 -22.74 13.88 33.27
CA LYS A 221 -23.06 15.24 33.66
C LYS A 221 -24.52 15.40 34.08
N ALA A 222 -25.44 14.71 33.40
CA ALA A 222 -26.87 14.79 33.70
C ALA A 222 -27.21 14.16 35.07
N ILE A 223 -26.63 12.97 35.41
CA ILE A 223 -26.96 12.26 36.64
C ILE A 223 -26.22 12.76 37.86
N PHE A 224 -24.96 13.20 37.73
CA PHE A 224 -24.16 13.69 38.86
C PHE A 224 -24.08 15.21 38.99
N GLY A 225 -24.37 15.94 37.91
CA GLY A 225 -24.26 17.39 37.88
C GLY A 225 -22.90 17.89 37.34
N ALA A 226 -22.90 19.08 36.75
CA ALA A 226 -21.74 19.69 36.10
C ALA A 226 -20.56 20.01 37.02
N THR A 227 -20.83 20.21 38.33
CA THR A 227 -19.83 20.56 39.35
C THR A 227 -19.34 19.35 40.16
N SER A 228 -19.92 18.16 39.93
CA SER A 228 -19.62 16.94 40.65
C SER A 228 -18.18 16.48 40.48
N SER A 229 -17.64 15.75 41.44
CA SER A 229 -16.33 15.11 41.36
C SER A 229 -16.30 14.07 40.25
N GLN A 230 -17.37 13.30 40.07
CA GLN A 230 -17.52 12.28 39.02
C GLN A 230 -17.42 12.89 37.60
N TYR A 231 -18.12 13.97 37.35
CA TYR A 231 -18.04 14.62 36.06
C TYR A 231 -16.67 15.27 35.82
N LYS A 232 -16.05 15.84 36.87
CA LYS A 232 -14.68 16.42 36.77
C LYS A 232 -13.64 15.37 36.41
N GLN A 233 -13.75 14.13 36.91
CA GLN A 233 -12.84 13.03 36.61
C GLN A 233 -12.79 12.71 35.11
N ILE A 234 -13.93 12.77 34.40
CA ILE A 234 -14.02 12.37 33.00
C ILE A 234 -14.05 13.54 32.01
N SER A 235 -14.38 14.75 32.47
CA SER A 235 -14.52 15.93 31.60
C SER A 235 -13.22 16.27 30.86
N GLY A 236 -12.06 16.03 31.49
CA GLY A 236 -10.73 16.29 30.97
C GLY A 236 -10.21 15.24 29.97
N ILE A 237 -10.84 14.06 29.87
CA ILE A 237 -10.45 13.03 28.90
C ILE A 237 -10.74 13.52 27.48
N LYS A 238 -9.75 13.66 26.62
CA LYS A 238 -9.91 14.28 25.29
C LYS A 238 -10.10 13.22 24.21
N PHE A 239 -11.08 13.42 23.35
CA PHE A 239 -11.28 12.64 22.12
C PHE A 239 -11.16 13.57 20.92
N THR A 240 -10.44 13.12 19.89
CA THR A 240 -10.21 13.92 18.67
C THR A 240 -10.71 13.15 17.47
N ASN A 241 -11.57 13.76 16.66
CA ASN A 241 -11.96 13.21 15.39
C ASN A 241 -10.79 13.38 14.41
N ARG A 242 -10.29 12.26 13.88
CA ARG A 242 -9.14 12.17 12.98
C ARG A 242 -9.48 11.36 11.74
N LYS A 243 -10.67 11.54 11.19
CA LYS A 243 -11.07 10.95 9.91
C LYS A 243 -10.08 11.39 8.84
N GLU A 244 -9.52 10.42 8.11
CA GLU A 244 -8.65 10.62 6.95
C GLU A 244 -9.45 10.63 5.65
#